data_d99ea1b379d8a7db9aa3baf0e7698f63
#
_entry.id   d99ea1b379d8a7db9aa3baf0e7698f63
#
_cell.length_a   1.000
_cell.length_b   1.000
_cell.length_c   1.000
_cell.angle_alpha   90.00
_cell.angle_beta   90.00
_cell.angle_gamma   90.00
#
_symmetry.space_group_name_H-M   'P 1'
#
loop_
_entity.id
_entity.type
_entity.pdbx_description
1 polymer ?
#
loop_
_entity_poly.entity_id
_entity_poly.type
_entity_poly.pdbx_seq_one_letter_code
_entity_poly.pdbx_strand_id
1 'polypeptide(L)'
;MKRITALLLAVLCMLSVCACNNGSKAADVSAKDLIAATMNSAKPESADTLCGSDDQSFKNRFYYYYGIETDAVRDYAIAYSSAAKSDEISVLVAAKGTDMKTLTDALEGRREMQRQTFELYSPESVEMLKNAVIFTQGDYAVMIVAKDPTSIESRVKELLSDASAVEKEAKAYYDTAVTPTVTSKPEKAYDYSLPVPATEAKDNSWFKDAAFVGDSRMEGIMNYADFEHSSNFSHVGLNVADVFTKPYIKTESGTVTVADALRNDLKYGKVYVMLGINELGWYNLDKFIEYYGNIVDLLRETHPEAQIYIISICLLYTSDAADDKA
;
A
#
# COMPACT_ATOMS: atom_id res chain seq x y z
N MET A 1 65.64 10.87 -18.88
CA MET A 1 64.82 9.74 -19.25
C MET A 1 63.76 9.37 -18.17
N LYS A 2 64.04 9.50 -16.86
CA LYS A 2 63.05 9.14 -15.80
C LYS A 2 61.86 10.09 -15.62
N ARG A 3 61.87 11.32 -16.19
CA ARG A 3 60.75 12.28 -16.08
C ARG A 3 59.76 12.20 -17.25
N ILE A 4 60.17 11.62 -18.38
CA ILE A 4 59.29 11.42 -19.56
C ILE A 4 58.43 10.18 -19.40
N THR A 5 58.93 9.15 -18.73
CA THR A 5 58.15 7.92 -18.41
C THR A 5 57.04 8.16 -17.40
N ALA A 6 57.22 9.09 -16.43
CA ALA A 6 56.20 9.44 -15.46
C ALA A 6 55.02 10.24 -16.07
N LEU A 7 55.31 11.08 -17.09
CA LEU A 7 54.31 11.85 -17.80
C LEU A 7 53.43 10.99 -18.72
N LEU A 8 54.03 9.96 -19.35
CA LEU A 8 53.32 9.01 -20.22
C LEU A 8 52.40 8.06 -19.39
N LEU A 9 52.79 7.67 -18.17
CA LEU A 9 51.93 6.89 -17.28
C LEU A 9 50.76 7.71 -16.73
N ALA A 10 50.96 9.03 -16.43
CA ALA A 10 49.89 9.90 -15.96
C ALA A 10 48.85 10.21 -17.05
N VAL A 11 49.28 10.32 -18.33
CA VAL A 11 48.36 10.51 -19.46
C VAL A 11 47.60 9.20 -19.79
N LEU A 12 48.20 8.03 -19.56
CA LEU A 12 47.52 6.72 -19.76
C LEU A 12 46.48 6.45 -18.65
N CYS A 13 46.69 6.97 -17.41
CA CYS A 13 45.70 6.85 -16.34
C CYS A 13 44.54 7.86 -16.47
N MET A 14 44.69 8.97 -17.22
CA MET A 14 43.59 9.90 -17.48
C MET A 14 42.71 9.50 -18.66
N LEU A 15 43.15 8.56 -19.50
CA LEU A 15 42.34 8.02 -20.62
C LEU A 15 41.49 6.80 -20.24
N SER A 16 41.55 6.29 -18.99
CA SER A 16 40.78 5.16 -18.53
C SER A 16 39.53 5.53 -17.72
N VAL A 17 39.15 6.81 -17.61
CA VAL A 17 37.95 7.27 -16.92
C VAL A 17 36.84 7.72 -17.89
N CYS A 18 37.06 7.60 -19.20
CA CYS A 18 36.02 7.87 -20.21
C CYS A 18 35.63 6.60 -20.99
N ALA A 19 35.42 5.48 -20.30
CA ALA A 19 34.81 4.31 -20.93
C ALA A 19 33.79 3.75 -19.98
N CYS A 20 32.59 3.66 -20.49
CA CYS A 20 31.41 2.98 -20.02
C CYS A 20 30.29 3.87 -19.53
N ASN A 21 29.80 4.75 -20.41
CA ASN A 21 28.37 4.95 -20.48
C ASN A 21 27.84 4.38 -21.80
N ASN A 22 28.11 3.09 -22.07
CA ASN A 22 27.32 2.29 -22.97
C ASN A 22 26.12 1.78 -22.14
N GLY A 23 25.22 2.66 -21.77
CA GLY A 23 23.89 2.27 -21.35
C GLY A 23 23.26 1.54 -22.56
N SER A 24 23.22 0.22 -22.52
CA SER A 24 22.39 -0.54 -23.44
C SER A 24 21.00 0.07 -23.37
N LYS A 25 20.48 0.53 -24.51
CA LYS A 25 19.16 1.13 -24.59
C LYS A 25 18.17 0.07 -24.08
N ALA A 26 17.49 0.34 -22.98
CA ALA A 26 16.45 -0.55 -22.48
C ALA A 26 15.34 -0.69 -23.52
N ALA A 27 14.76 -1.85 -23.61
CA ALA A 27 13.57 -2.09 -24.41
C ALA A 27 12.42 -1.19 -23.91
N ASP A 28 11.63 -0.65 -24.81
CA ASP A 28 10.46 0.16 -24.45
C ASP A 28 9.27 -0.77 -24.17
N VAL A 29 9.08 -1.12 -22.90
CA VAL A 29 8.05 -2.04 -22.43
C VAL A 29 7.27 -1.39 -21.28
N SER A 30 6.02 -1.82 -21.03
CA SER A 30 5.29 -1.31 -19.89
C SER A 30 5.90 -1.79 -18.58
N ALA A 31 5.85 -0.95 -17.54
CA ALA A 31 6.32 -1.32 -16.21
C ALA A 31 5.59 -2.56 -15.67
N LYS A 32 4.28 -2.65 -15.92
CA LYS A 32 3.44 -3.76 -15.48
C LYS A 32 3.79 -5.07 -16.19
N ASP A 33 4.02 -5.03 -17.53
CA ASP A 33 4.42 -6.22 -18.27
C ASP A 33 5.83 -6.68 -17.91
N LEU A 34 6.76 -5.76 -17.63
CA LEU A 34 8.08 -6.08 -17.13
C LEU A 34 8.00 -6.84 -15.81
N ILE A 35 7.19 -6.38 -14.87
CA ILE A 35 7.00 -7.09 -13.60
C ILE A 35 6.30 -8.43 -13.83
N ALA A 36 5.24 -8.49 -14.63
CA ALA A 36 4.53 -9.72 -14.95
C ALA A 36 5.48 -10.78 -15.57
N ALA A 37 6.31 -10.36 -16.53
CA ALA A 37 7.32 -11.22 -17.14
C ALA A 37 8.37 -11.71 -16.12
N THR A 38 8.79 -10.83 -15.21
CA THR A 38 9.70 -11.20 -14.11
C THR A 38 9.04 -12.21 -13.18
N MET A 39 7.81 -11.98 -12.77
CA MET A 39 7.08 -12.85 -11.86
C MET A 39 6.76 -14.23 -12.45
N ASN A 40 6.74 -14.35 -13.77
CA ASN A 40 6.55 -15.65 -14.43
C ASN A 40 7.72 -16.62 -14.20
N SER A 41 8.95 -16.10 -14.03
CA SER A 41 10.16 -16.92 -13.96
C SER A 41 11.03 -16.69 -12.72
N ALA A 42 10.92 -15.54 -12.06
CA ALA A 42 11.76 -15.12 -10.93
C ALA A 42 11.01 -14.17 -10.00
N LYS A 43 10.00 -14.68 -9.30
CA LYS A 43 9.19 -13.82 -8.39
C LYS A 43 9.73 -13.84 -6.96
N PRO A 44 9.55 -12.74 -6.19
CA PRO A 44 9.66 -12.78 -4.75
C PRO A 44 8.70 -13.82 -4.15
N GLU A 45 9.09 -14.46 -3.05
CA GLU A 45 8.38 -15.65 -2.53
C GLU A 45 6.90 -15.37 -2.24
N SER A 46 6.59 -14.23 -1.65
CA SER A 46 5.24 -13.88 -1.22
C SER A 46 4.58 -12.74 -2.00
N ALA A 47 5.21 -12.22 -3.07
CA ALA A 47 4.55 -11.24 -3.93
C ALA A 47 3.42 -11.91 -4.72
N ASP A 48 2.19 -11.44 -4.53
CA ASP A 48 0.95 -12.01 -5.09
C ASP A 48 0.04 -10.99 -5.76
N THR A 49 0.27 -9.72 -5.52
CA THR A 49 -0.54 -8.60 -6.05
C THR A 49 0.30 -7.77 -7.02
N LEU A 50 -0.23 -7.51 -8.22
CA LEU A 50 0.40 -6.69 -9.27
C LEU A 50 -0.53 -5.54 -9.66
N CYS A 51 -0.06 -4.30 -9.45
CA CYS A 51 -0.76 -3.07 -9.84
C CYS A 51 0.10 -2.27 -10.82
N GLY A 52 -0.53 -1.58 -11.77
CA GLY A 52 0.14 -0.69 -12.72
C GLY A 52 -0.46 0.70 -12.76
N SER A 53 0.04 1.55 -13.64
CA SER A 53 -0.47 2.90 -13.89
C SER A 53 -1.92 2.95 -14.41
N ASP A 54 -2.44 1.81 -14.85
CA ASP A 54 -3.83 1.58 -15.22
C ASP A 54 -4.76 1.32 -14.02
N ASP A 55 -4.22 1.05 -12.84
CA ASP A 55 -4.98 0.86 -11.60
C ASP A 55 -5.26 2.20 -10.92
N GLN A 56 -6.54 2.60 -10.87
CA GLN A 56 -6.94 3.88 -10.30
C GLN A 56 -6.62 3.97 -8.80
N SER A 57 -6.74 2.87 -8.05
CA SER A 57 -6.44 2.81 -6.63
C SER A 57 -4.93 3.02 -6.38
N PHE A 58 -4.09 2.39 -7.18
CA PHE A 58 -2.64 2.59 -7.10
C PHE A 58 -2.24 4.00 -7.56
N LYS A 59 -2.85 4.54 -8.61
CA LYS A 59 -2.62 5.91 -9.07
C LYS A 59 -2.90 6.94 -7.96
N ASN A 60 -4.00 6.79 -7.24
CA ASN A 60 -4.36 7.67 -6.13
C ASN A 60 -3.38 7.59 -4.94
N ARG A 61 -2.65 6.48 -4.83
CA ARG A 61 -1.68 6.22 -3.77
C ARG A 61 -0.23 6.44 -4.17
N PHE A 62 0.05 6.72 -5.44
CA PHE A 62 1.41 6.81 -5.98
C PHE A 62 2.30 7.77 -5.18
N TYR A 63 1.80 8.98 -4.88
CA TYR A 63 2.52 9.96 -4.09
C TYR A 63 2.87 9.43 -2.69
N TYR A 64 1.95 8.74 -2.02
CA TYR A 64 2.19 8.17 -0.69
C TYR A 64 3.22 7.04 -0.70
N TYR A 65 3.33 6.32 -1.82
CA TYR A 65 4.33 5.26 -1.96
C TYR A 65 5.73 5.80 -2.21
N TYR A 66 5.86 6.85 -3.04
CA TYR A 66 7.15 7.26 -3.60
C TYR A 66 7.55 8.70 -3.29
N GLY A 67 6.66 9.52 -2.72
CA GLY A 67 6.94 10.92 -2.38
C GLY A 67 7.17 11.84 -3.58
N ILE A 68 6.82 11.40 -4.78
CA ILE A 68 6.93 12.18 -6.04
C ILE A 68 5.59 12.19 -6.77
N GLU A 69 5.36 13.23 -7.59
CA GLU A 69 4.16 13.34 -8.40
C GLU A 69 4.21 12.44 -9.63
N THR A 70 3.04 12.07 -10.16
CA THR A 70 2.93 11.18 -11.32
C THR A 70 3.47 11.77 -12.62
N ASP A 71 3.68 13.08 -12.71
CA ASP A 71 4.29 13.74 -13.86
C ASP A 71 5.80 13.48 -13.98
N ALA A 72 6.46 13.05 -12.91
CA ALA A 72 7.85 12.62 -12.93
C ALA A 72 8.06 11.28 -13.64
N VAL A 73 6.99 10.49 -13.85
CA VAL A 73 7.04 9.16 -14.47
C VAL A 73 6.09 9.10 -15.67
N ARG A 74 6.48 8.38 -16.73
CA ARG A 74 5.60 8.07 -17.86
C ARG A 74 4.84 6.76 -17.67
N ASP A 75 5.36 5.88 -16.82
CA ASP A 75 4.75 4.61 -16.45
C ASP A 75 5.31 4.10 -15.13
N TYR A 76 4.55 3.29 -14.41
CA TYR A 76 4.94 2.71 -13.14
C TYR A 76 4.12 1.47 -12.80
N ALA A 77 4.73 0.56 -12.06
CA ALA A 77 4.05 -0.63 -11.54
C ALA A 77 4.71 -1.12 -10.25
N ILE A 78 3.95 -1.89 -9.49
CA ILE A 78 4.40 -2.54 -8.28
C ILE A 78 3.83 -3.96 -8.21
N ALA A 79 4.67 -4.94 -7.83
CA ALA A 79 4.21 -6.21 -7.29
C ALA A 79 4.60 -6.29 -5.83
N TYR A 80 3.69 -6.70 -4.96
CA TYR A 80 3.90 -6.76 -3.52
C TYR A 80 3.16 -7.92 -2.88
N SER A 81 3.46 -8.21 -1.62
CA SER A 81 2.74 -9.21 -0.84
C SER A 81 1.46 -8.62 -0.26
N SER A 82 0.31 -9.26 -0.49
CA SER A 82 -0.95 -8.95 0.19
C SER A 82 -0.93 -9.37 1.67
N ALA A 83 -0.04 -10.30 2.04
CA ALA A 83 0.27 -10.62 3.43
C ALA A 83 1.24 -9.58 4.03
N ALA A 84 1.36 -9.52 5.35
CA ALA A 84 2.26 -8.59 6.05
C ALA A 84 3.74 -8.99 5.89
N LYS A 85 4.24 -9.00 4.64
CA LYS A 85 5.63 -9.29 4.27
C LYS A 85 6.18 -8.19 3.38
N SER A 86 7.50 -8.08 3.30
CA SER A 86 8.19 -6.99 2.60
C SER A 86 8.53 -7.28 1.15
N ASP A 87 8.19 -8.46 0.63
CA ASP A 87 8.46 -8.83 -0.77
C ASP A 87 7.84 -7.81 -1.72
N GLU A 88 8.67 -7.21 -2.58
CA GLU A 88 8.23 -6.16 -3.51
C GLU A 88 9.13 -6.10 -4.75
N ILE A 89 8.53 -5.84 -5.91
CA ILE A 89 9.20 -5.32 -7.10
C ILE A 89 8.50 -4.02 -7.47
N SER A 90 9.22 -2.89 -7.43
CA SER A 90 8.73 -1.58 -7.89
C SER A 90 9.48 -1.16 -9.14
N VAL A 91 8.76 -0.72 -10.16
CA VAL A 91 9.30 -0.18 -11.42
C VAL A 91 8.74 1.21 -11.64
N LEU A 92 9.62 2.18 -11.77
CA LEU A 92 9.32 3.55 -12.16
C LEU A 92 10.00 3.86 -13.49
N VAL A 93 9.27 4.40 -14.46
CA VAL A 93 9.81 4.74 -15.78
C VAL A 93 9.81 6.25 -15.95
N ALA A 94 10.96 6.85 -16.12
CA ALA A 94 11.13 8.30 -16.15
C ALA A 94 10.29 8.98 -17.24
N ALA A 95 9.60 10.06 -16.91
CA ALA A 95 9.05 10.98 -17.89
C ALA A 95 10.19 11.73 -18.60
N LYS A 96 9.88 12.29 -19.78
CA LYS A 96 10.88 13.03 -20.55
C LYS A 96 11.41 14.24 -19.75
N GLY A 97 12.69 14.23 -19.48
CA GLY A 97 13.38 15.30 -18.74
C GLY A 97 13.48 15.08 -17.24
N THR A 98 12.90 14.01 -16.71
CA THR A 98 13.09 13.62 -15.31
C THR A 98 14.49 13.04 -15.09
N ASP A 99 15.17 13.53 -14.04
CA ASP A 99 16.45 12.96 -13.62
C ASP A 99 16.23 11.59 -12.97
N MET A 100 16.96 10.58 -13.40
CA MET A 100 16.92 9.23 -12.83
C MET A 100 17.20 9.21 -11.33
N LYS A 101 17.96 10.20 -10.84
CA LYS A 101 18.18 10.35 -9.39
C LYS A 101 16.89 10.60 -8.63
N THR A 102 15.95 11.35 -9.20
CA THR A 102 14.63 11.57 -8.58
C THR A 102 13.90 10.24 -8.34
N LEU A 103 13.94 9.32 -9.31
CA LEU A 103 13.28 8.03 -9.20
C LEU A 103 14.00 7.08 -8.25
N THR A 104 15.34 7.09 -8.25
CA THR A 104 16.09 6.26 -7.29
C THR A 104 15.93 6.76 -5.86
N ASP A 105 15.93 8.07 -5.63
CA ASP A 105 15.65 8.64 -4.31
C ASP A 105 14.24 8.30 -3.82
N ALA A 106 13.25 8.28 -4.71
CA ALA A 106 11.88 7.86 -4.41
C ALA A 106 11.79 6.39 -3.99
N LEU A 107 12.49 5.50 -4.70
CA LEU A 107 12.59 4.08 -4.34
C LEU A 107 13.34 3.86 -3.02
N GLU A 108 14.41 4.61 -2.76
CA GLU A 108 15.12 4.61 -1.48
C GLU A 108 14.20 5.06 -0.33
N GLY A 109 13.43 6.12 -0.55
CA GLY A 109 12.43 6.60 0.40
C GLY A 109 11.37 5.53 0.71
N ARG A 110 10.88 4.85 -0.33
CA ARG A 110 9.96 3.72 -0.19
C ARG A 110 10.55 2.59 0.65
N ARG A 111 11.77 2.18 0.32
CA ARG A 111 12.50 1.14 1.06
C ARG A 111 12.65 1.49 2.54
N GLU A 112 13.08 2.71 2.83
CA GLU A 112 13.30 3.15 4.21
C GLU A 112 11.98 3.25 5.00
N MET A 113 10.94 3.73 4.37
CA MET A 113 9.59 3.77 4.94
C MET A 113 9.10 2.37 5.34
N GLN A 114 9.23 1.40 4.44
CA GLN A 114 8.91 0.01 4.75
C GLN A 114 9.79 -0.55 5.87
N ARG A 115 11.10 -0.28 5.84
CA ARG A 115 12.03 -0.74 6.88
C ARG A 115 11.60 -0.27 8.27
N GLN A 116 11.23 1.01 8.41
CA GLN A 116 10.73 1.57 9.66
C GLN A 116 9.41 0.90 10.09
N THR A 117 8.53 0.64 9.15
CA THR A 117 7.25 -0.04 9.41
C THR A 117 7.50 -1.46 9.95
N PHE A 118 8.39 -2.23 9.33
CA PHE A 118 8.67 -3.61 9.72
C PHE A 118 9.57 -3.74 10.97
N GLU A 119 10.25 -2.67 11.39
CA GLU A 119 11.18 -2.68 12.52
C GLU A 119 10.55 -3.18 13.82
N LEU A 120 9.26 -2.94 14.02
CA LEU A 120 8.54 -3.27 15.24
C LEU A 120 8.02 -4.72 15.30
N TYR A 121 7.94 -5.44 14.18
CA TYR A 121 7.25 -6.74 14.18
C TYR A 121 7.82 -7.81 13.23
N SER A 122 8.74 -7.50 12.33
CA SER A 122 9.33 -8.49 11.42
C SER A 122 10.83 -8.26 11.17
N PRO A 123 11.70 -8.83 12.04
CA PRO A 123 13.16 -8.76 11.83
C PRO A 123 13.62 -9.33 10.49
N GLU A 124 12.95 -10.36 9.97
CA GLU A 124 13.24 -10.96 8.65
C GLU A 124 12.96 -9.95 7.53
N SER A 125 11.81 -9.27 7.55
CA SER A 125 11.48 -8.21 6.58
C SER A 125 12.45 -7.04 6.64
N VAL A 126 12.89 -6.65 7.84
CA VAL A 126 13.91 -5.60 8.01
C VAL A 126 15.22 -6.00 7.35
N GLU A 127 15.66 -7.25 7.49
CA GLU A 127 16.89 -7.74 6.87
C GLU A 127 16.76 -7.81 5.36
N MET A 128 15.61 -8.24 4.82
CA MET A 128 15.33 -8.24 3.39
C MET A 128 15.36 -6.80 2.81
N LEU A 129 14.77 -5.83 3.51
CA LEU A 129 14.76 -4.42 3.11
C LEU A 129 16.15 -3.79 3.15
N LYS A 130 17.02 -4.15 4.09
CA LYS A 130 18.44 -3.73 4.09
C LYS A 130 19.21 -4.26 2.89
N ASN A 131 18.88 -5.48 2.45
CA ASN A 131 19.53 -6.16 1.33
C ASN A 131 18.81 -5.91 -0.02
N ALA A 132 17.78 -5.05 -0.02
CA ALA A 132 17.05 -4.69 -1.24
C ALA A 132 17.99 -4.11 -2.29
N VAL A 133 17.75 -4.45 -3.56
CA VAL A 133 18.50 -3.93 -4.70
C VAL A 133 17.71 -2.80 -5.35
N ILE A 134 18.38 -1.67 -5.59
CA ILE A 134 17.86 -0.56 -6.40
C ILE A 134 18.85 -0.30 -7.53
N PHE A 135 18.35 -0.30 -8.78
CA PHE A 135 19.20 -0.06 -9.95
C PHE A 135 18.44 0.69 -11.04
N THR A 136 19.19 1.17 -12.04
CA THR A 136 18.64 1.81 -13.24
C THR A 136 19.14 1.11 -14.50
N GLN A 137 18.29 1.06 -15.54
CA GLN A 137 18.68 0.66 -16.90
C GLN A 137 17.84 1.45 -17.91
N GLY A 138 18.50 2.27 -18.74
CA GLY A 138 17.81 3.24 -19.56
C GLY A 138 17.04 4.25 -18.73
N ASP A 139 15.74 4.39 -18.98
CA ASP A 139 14.81 5.23 -18.24
C ASP A 139 14.01 4.50 -17.14
N TYR A 140 14.37 3.25 -16.85
CA TYR A 140 13.76 2.45 -15.79
C TYR A 140 14.58 2.55 -14.51
N ALA A 141 13.90 2.81 -13.38
CA ALA A 141 14.40 2.64 -12.04
C ALA A 141 13.62 1.49 -11.37
N VAL A 142 14.34 0.54 -10.79
CA VAL A 142 13.76 -0.68 -10.24
C VAL A 142 14.24 -0.91 -8.83
N MET A 143 13.31 -1.24 -7.93
CA MET A 143 13.60 -1.75 -6.58
C MET A 143 13.11 -3.19 -6.46
N ILE A 144 13.92 -4.03 -5.83
CA ILE A 144 13.60 -5.42 -5.56
C ILE A 144 13.85 -5.72 -4.09
N VAL A 145 12.80 -6.12 -3.38
CA VAL A 145 12.86 -6.63 -2.01
C VAL A 145 12.45 -8.09 -2.05
N ALA A 146 13.40 -8.97 -1.82
CA ALA A 146 13.22 -10.42 -1.86
C ALA A 146 14.32 -11.10 -1.06
N LYS A 147 14.15 -12.39 -0.80
CA LYS A 147 15.16 -13.23 -0.17
C LYS A 147 16.44 -13.37 -1.02
N ASP A 148 16.27 -13.42 -2.35
CA ASP A 148 17.37 -13.39 -3.34
C ASP A 148 17.09 -12.28 -4.37
N PRO A 149 17.36 -11.00 -4.04
CA PRO A 149 17.07 -9.90 -4.95
C PRO A 149 18.01 -9.88 -6.17
N THR A 150 19.22 -10.42 -6.05
CA THR A 150 20.23 -10.42 -7.12
C THR A 150 19.83 -11.31 -8.29
N SER A 151 19.24 -12.47 -8.02
CA SER A 151 18.70 -13.35 -9.07
C SER A 151 17.58 -12.65 -9.85
N ILE A 152 16.67 -11.97 -9.15
CA ILE A 152 15.57 -11.23 -9.76
C ILE A 152 16.11 -10.02 -10.55
N GLU A 153 17.10 -9.28 -10.02
CA GLU A 153 17.79 -8.19 -10.71
C GLU A 153 18.35 -8.65 -12.06
N SER A 154 19.06 -9.77 -12.05
CA SER A 154 19.65 -10.34 -13.26
C SER A 154 18.59 -10.64 -14.31
N ARG A 155 17.43 -11.18 -13.88
CA ARG A 155 16.30 -11.48 -14.77
C ARG A 155 15.66 -10.20 -15.32
N VAL A 156 15.44 -9.18 -14.49
CA VAL A 156 14.88 -7.89 -14.95
C VAL A 156 15.80 -7.22 -15.97
N LYS A 157 17.12 -7.25 -15.76
CA LYS A 157 18.09 -6.70 -16.70
C LYS A 157 18.10 -7.42 -18.04
N GLU A 158 17.97 -8.75 -18.02
CA GLU A 158 17.82 -9.55 -19.23
C GLU A 158 16.55 -9.17 -20.01
N LEU A 159 15.40 -9.11 -19.32
CA LEU A 159 14.12 -8.74 -19.91
C LEU A 159 14.14 -7.31 -20.48
N LEU A 160 14.74 -6.35 -19.80
CA LEU A 160 14.92 -4.99 -20.32
C LEU A 160 15.80 -4.91 -21.57
N SER A 161 16.48 -5.99 -21.95
CA SER A 161 17.27 -6.06 -23.18
C SER A 161 16.51 -6.70 -24.35
N ASP A 162 15.32 -7.29 -24.10
CA ASP A 162 14.54 -8.00 -25.13
C ASP A 162 13.02 -7.80 -24.92
N ALA A 163 12.43 -6.84 -25.64
CA ALA A 163 10.99 -6.57 -25.58
C ALA A 163 10.11 -7.78 -25.96
N SER A 164 10.59 -8.64 -26.87
CA SER A 164 9.81 -9.81 -27.31
C SER A 164 9.75 -10.89 -26.22
N ALA A 165 10.81 -10.99 -25.41
CA ALA A 165 10.80 -11.85 -24.24
C ALA A 165 9.82 -11.33 -23.18
N VAL A 166 9.77 -10.01 -22.95
CA VAL A 166 8.80 -9.41 -22.01
C VAL A 166 7.37 -9.69 -22.44
N GLU A 167 7.02 -9.44 -23.71
CA GLU A 167 5.67 -9.71 -24.24
C GLU A 167 5.26 -11.18 -24.05
N LYS A 168 6.14 -12.10 -24.40
CA LYS A 168 5.91 -13.56 -24.28
C LYS A 168 5.70 -13.98 -22.81
N GLU A 169 6.60 -13.56 -21.94
CA GLU A 169 6.58 -13.97 -20.52
C GLU A 169 5.45 -13.31 -19.75
N ALA A 170 5.15 -12.03 -20.02
CA ALA A 170 4.01 -11.35 -19.43
C ALA A 170 2.69 -12.02 -19.85
N LYS A 171 2.55 -12.36 -21.14
CA LYS A 171 1.38 -13.12 -21.59
C LYS A 171 1.24 -14.46 -20.85
N ALA A 172 2.33 -15.20 -20.70
CA ALA A 172 2.32 -16.47 -19.96
C ALA A 172 1.90 -16.28 -18.50
N TYR A 173 2.39 -15.21 -17.86
CA TYR A 173 1.96 -14.84 -16.50
C TYR A 173 0.46 -14.58 -16.43
N TYR A 174 -0.10 -13.75 -17.30
CA TYR A 174 -1.53 -13.43 -17.31
C TYR A 174 -2.40 -14.65 -17.68
N ASP A 175 -1.94 -15.52 -18.55
CA ASP A 175 -2.65 -16.75 -18.92
C ASP A 175 -2.71 -17.77 -17.74
N THR A 176 -1.71 -17.75 -16.85
CA THR A 176 -1.64 -18.61 -15.66
C THR A 176 -2.19 -17.97 -14.38
N ALA A 177 -2.17 -16.66 -14.31
CA ALA A 177 -2.80 -15.93 -13.22
C ALA A 177 -4.31 -16.20 -13.30
N VAL A 178 -4.78 -17.10 -12.45
CA VAL A 178 -6.22 -17.27 -12.22
C VAL A 178 -6.70 -15.91 -11.70
N THR A 179 -7.28 -15.12 -12.58
CA THR A 179 -8.04 -13.95 -12.16
C THR A 179 -9.05 -14.47 -11.14
N PRO A 180 -9.04 -14.03 -9.89
CA PRO A 180 -10.12 -14.39 -9.00
C PRO A 180 -11.38 -13.93 -9.71
N THR A 181 -12.15 -14.89 -10.21
CA THR A 181 -13.44 -14.61 -10.80
C THR A 181 -14.30 -14.15 -9.66
N VAL A 182 -14.33 -12.86 -9.41
CA VAL A 182 -15.38 -12.24 -8.62
C VAL A 182 -16.66 -12.46 -9.42
N THR A 183 -17.26 -13.62 -9.25
CA THR A 183 -18.61 -13.94 -9.75
C THR A 183 -19.62 -13.27 -8.82
N SER A 184 -19.62 -11.97 -8.81
CA SER A 184 -20.82 -11.20 -8.52
C SER A 184 -20.88 -10.11 -9.60
N LYS A 185 -21.82 -10.28 -10.52
CA LYS A 185 -22.24 -9.22 -11.41
C LYS A 185 -22.59 -8.03 -10.50
N PRO A 186 -21.89 -6.88 -10.58
CA PRO A 186 -22.28 -5.76 -9.76
C PRO A 186 -23.66 -5.30 -10.24
N GLU A 187 -24.63 -5.48 -9.41
CA GLU A 187 -25.79 -4.62 -9.39
C GLU A 187 -25.20 -3.20 -9.35
N LYS A 188 -25.51 -2.35 -10.32
CA LYS A 188 -25.00 -1.01 -10.63
C LYS A 188 -24.08 -0.46 -9.55
N ALA A 189 -22.76 -0.60 -9.74
CA ALA A 189 -21.76 -0.25 -8.72
C ALA A 189 -22.04 1.16 -8.19
N TYR A 190 -22.22 1.27 -6.87
CA TYR A 190 -22.36 2.57 -6.23
C TYR A 190 -21.06 3.36 -6.45
N ASP A 191 -21.18 4.60 -6.87
CA ASP A 191 -20.01 5.49 -7.00
C ASP A 191 -19.64 6.05 -5.61
N TYR A 192 -18.66 5.42 -4.97
CA TYR A 192 -18.15 5.81 -3.66
C TYR A 192 -17.41 7.16 -3.64
N SER A 193 -17.18 7.80 -4.80
CA SER A 193 -16.66 9.17 -4.87
C SER A 193 -17.74 10.22 -4.60
N LEU A 194 -19.01 9.83 -4.69
CA LEU A 194 -20.14 10.71 -4.42
C LEU A 194 -20.55 10.65 -2.95
N PRO A 195 -20.99 11.79 -2.38
CA PRO A 195 -21.59 11.79 -1.04
C PRO A 195 -22.80 10.86 -0.99
N VAL A 196 -23.00 10.22 0.16
CA VAL A 196 -24.24 9.47 0.41
C VAL A 196 -25.44 10.41 0.22
N PRO A 197 -26.44 10.05 -0.59
CA PRO A 197 -27.61 10.90 -0.81
C PRO A 197 -28.31 11.26 0.52
N ALA A 198 -28.75 12.49 0.64
CA ALA A 198 -29.56 12.89 1.78
C ALA A 198 -30.87 12.08 1.81
N THR A 199 -31.20 11.57 2.97
CA THR A 199 -32.44 10.85 3.25
C THR A 199 -33.28 11.62 4.27
N GLU A 200 -34.51 11.18 4.52
CA GLU A 200 -35.31 11.71 5.59
C GLU A 200 -34.59 11.56 6.95
N ALA A 201 -34.67 12.61 7.78
CA ALA A 201 -34.13 12.56 9.13
C ALA A 201 -34.80 11.43 9.93
N LYS A 202 -33.98 10.70 10.67
CA LYS A 202 -34.43 9.65 11.60
C LYS A 202 -34.32 10.19 13.03
N ASP A 203 -35.26 9.79 13.88
CA ASP A 203 -35.16 10.04 15.30
C ASP A 203 -34.20 9.05 15.99
N ASN A 204 -33.95 9.26 17.29
CA ASN A 204 -33.01 8.45 18.06
C ASN A 204 -33.43 6.97 18.18
N SER A 205 -34.73 6.65 18.02
CA SER A 205 -35.20 5.28 18.03
C SER A 205 -34.67 4.42 16.87
N TRP A 206 -34.19 5.08 15.80
CA TRP A 206 -33.52 4.41 14.68
C TRP A 206 -32.28 3.63 15.13
N PHE A 207 -31.61 4.09 16.18
CA PHE A 207 -30.33 3.54 16.64
C PHE A 207 -30.48 2.48 17.73
N LYS A 208 -31.70 2.10 18.13
CA LYS A 208 -31.96 1.17 19.24
C LYS A 208 -31.37 -0.24 19.05
N ASP A 209 -31.12 -0.66 17.80
CA ASP A 209 -30.50 -1.93 17.41
C ASP A 209 -29.11 -1.71 16.78
N ALA A 210 -28.44 -0.59 17.12
CA ALA A 210 -27.16 -0.21 16.57
C ALA A 210 -25.99 -0.53 17.49
N ALA A 211 -24.88 -0.94 16.89
CA ALA A 211 -23.57 -0.94 17.52
C ALA A 211 -22.71 0.19 16.94
N PHE A 212 -21.95 0.85 17.81
CA PHE A 212 -21.03 1.92 17.44
C PHE A 212 -19.60 1.50 17.76
N VAL A 213 -18.78 1.36 16.73
CA VAL A 213 -17.36 0.97 16.81
C VAL A 213 -16.51 2.16 16.37
N GLY A 214 -15.57 2.61 17.21
CA GLY A 214 -14.76 3.73 16.79
C GLY A 214 -13.77 4.25 17.82
N ASP A 215 -13.07 5.28 17.41
CA ASP A 215 -12.09 6.01 18.22
C ASP A 215 -12.73 7.06 19.16
N SER A 216 -11.92 7.97 19.66
CA SER A 216 -12.37 9.05 20.58
C SER A 216 -13.51 9.91 20.02
N ARG A 217 -13.64 10.02 18.69
CA ARG A 217 -14.74 10.77 18.06
C ARG A 217 -16.07 10.03 18.24
N MET A 218 -16.06 8.73 18.02
CA MET A 218 -17.24 7.89 18.29
C MET A 218 -17.60 7.87 19.76
N GLU A 219 -16.60 7.78 20.64
CA GLU A 219 -16.81 7.86 22.08
C GLU A 219 -17.43 9.21 22.49
N GLY A 220 -16.97 10.32 21.89
CA GLY A 220 -17.58 11.62 22.04
C GLY A 220 -19.05 11.65 21.62
N ILE A 221 -19.38 11.09 20.45
CA ILE A 221 -20.77 10.97 19.98
C ILE A 221 -21.60 10.19 21.00
N MET A 222 -21.13 9.04 21.46
CA MET A 222 -21.86 8.17 22.38
C MET A 222 -22.05 8.81 23.77
N ASN A 223 -21.17 9.70 24.18
CA ASN A 223 -21.28 10.43 25.46
C ASN A 223 -22.28 11.58 25.41
N TYR A 224 -22.56 12.12 24.23
CA TYR A 224 -23.43 13.32 24.09
C TYR A 224 -24.75 13.05 23.35
N ALA A 225 -24.82 11.95 22.58
CA ALA A 225 -26.02 11.54 21.88
C ALA A 225 -26.86 10.61 22.79
N ASP A 226 -28.15 10.85 22.81
CA ASP A 226 -29.11 10.00 23.54
C ASP A 226 -29.55 8.82 22.62
N PHE A 227 -28.69 7.85 22.44
CA PHE A 227 -28.96 6.65 21.65
C PHE A 227 -29.38 5.50 22.57
N GLU A 228 -30.59 5.60 23.14
CA GLU A 228 -31.13 4.56 24.01
C GLU A 228 -31.04 3.16 23.38
N HIS A 229 -30.61 2.19 24.17
CA HIS A 229 -30.50 0.77 23.79
C HIS A 229 -29.44 0.44 22.74
N SER A 230 -28.65 1.39 22.26
CA SER A 230 -27.51 1.12 21.42
C SER A 230 -26.30 0.59 22.23
N SER A 231 -25.34 -0.03 21.56
CA SER A 231 -24.11 -0.53 22.20
C SER A 231 -22.89 0.27 21.75
N ASN A 232 -22.06 0.59 22.72
CA ASN A 232 -20.83 1.37 22.51
C ASN A 232 -19.60 0.46 22.58
N PHE A 233 -18.89 0.31 21.45
CA PHE A 233 -17.62 -0.39 21.30
C PHE A 233 -16.51 0.61 20.89
N SER A 234 -16.58 1.84 21.37
CA SER A 234 -15.56 2.86 21.11
C SER A 234 -14.56 2.97 22.25
N HIS A 235 -13.38 3.50 21.96
CA HIS A 235 -12.36 3.81 22.97
C HIS A 235 -11.41 4.89 22.46
N VAL A 236 -10.98 5.79 23.36
CA VAL A 236 -9.96 6.81 23.05
C VAL A 236 -8.68 6.14 22.56
N GLY A 237 -8.21 6.54 21.38
CA GLY A 237 -6.99 5.98 20.79
C GLY A 237 -7.17 4.63 20.09
N LEU A 238 -8.40 4.09 20.00
CA LEU A 238 -8.66 2.87 19.25
C LEU A 238 -8.24 3.06 17.79
N ASN A 239 -7.48 2.11 17.27
CA ASN A 239 -7.08 2.02 15.87
C ASN A 239 -7.51 0.66 15.28
N VAL A 240 -7.42 0.51 13.96
CA VAL A 240 -7.90 -0.69 13.26
C VAL A 240 -7.23 -1.99 13.71
N ALA A 241 -5.97 -1.96 14.12
CA ALA A 241 -5.24 -3.14 14.63
C ALA A 241 -5.67 -3.48 16.06
N ASP A 242 -5.95 -2.47 16.88
CA ASP A 242 -6.32 -2.63 18.28
C ASP A 242 -7.70 -3.28 18.44
N VAL A 243 -8.57 -3.18 17.44
CA VAL A 243 -9.88 -3.87 17.40
C VAL A 243 -9.74 -5.36 17.71
N PHE A 244 -8.66 -6.00 17.26
CA PHE A 244 -8.41 -7.44 17.42
C PHE A 244 -7.44 -7.79 18.54
N THR A 245 -6.67 -6.82 19.03
CA THR A 245 -5.49 -7.11 19.86
C THR A 245 -5.55 -6.52 21.26
N LYS A 246 -6.27 -5.42 21.46
CA LYS A 246 -6.30 -4.74 22.77
C LYS A 246 -7.65 -4.87 23.47
N PRO A 247 -7.65 -5.31 24.73
CA PRO A 247 -8.87 -5.49 25.52
C PRO A 247 -9.33 -4.14 26.09
N TYR A 248 -10.16 -3.41 25.36
CA TYR A 248 -10.70 -2.11 25.76
C TYR A 248 -12.15 -2.17 26.26
N ILE A 249 -12.92 -3.19 25.85
CA ILE A 249 -14.34 -3.24 26.12
C ILE A 249 -14.61 -3.97 27.43
N LYS A 250 -15.24 -3.27 28.37
CA LYS A 250 -15.61 -3.82 29.67
C LYS A 250 -16.88 -4.67 29.54
N THR A 251 -16.84 -5.88 30.03
CA THR A 251 -17.96 -6.82 30.13
C THR A 251 -18.10 -7.31 31.57
N GLU A 252 -19.16 -8.04 31.88
CA GLU A 252 -19.35 -8.65 33.20
C GLU A 252 -18.23 -9.63 33.57
N SER A 253 -17.64 -10.31 32.56
CA SER A 253 -16.58 -11.30 32.72
C SER A 253 -15.16 -10.73 32.70
N GLY A 254 -15.00 -9.42 32.47
CA GLY A 254 -13.69 -8.75 32.37
C GLY A 254 -13.62 -7.80 31.18
N THR A 255 -12.37 -7.47 30.78
CA THR A 255 -12.14 -6.60 29.63
C THR A 255 -11.74 -7.43 28.43
N VAL A 256 -12.40 -7.23 27.29
CA VAL A 256 -12.20 -8.00 26.05
C VAL A 256 -11.85 -7.07 24.88
N THR A 257 -11.40 -7.64 23.75
CA THR A 257 -11.20 -6.86 22.52
C THR A 257 -12.55 -6.44 21.93
N VAL A 258 -12.55 -5.43 21.06
CA VAL A 258 -13.75 -5.04 20.31
C VAL A 258 -14.27 -6.23 19.48
N ALA A 259 -13.35 -6.95 18.84
CA ALA A 259 -13.70 -8.13 18.04
C ALA A 259 -14.40 -9.21 18.87
N ASP A 260 -13.92 -9.48 20.09
CA ASP A 260 -14.53 -10.48 20.96
C ASP A 260 -15.89 -10.01 21.51
N ALA A 261 -16.01 -8.71 21.82
CA ALA A 261 -17.28 -8.14 22.23
C ALA A 261 -18.34 -8.27 21.14
N LEU A 262 -17.98 -7.96 19.88
CA LEU A 262 -18.88 -8.12 18.72
C LEU A 262 -19.27 -9.57 18.47
N ARG A 263 -18.37 -10.53 18.67
CA ARG A 263 -18.69 -11.97 18.53
C ARG A 263 -19.67 -12.48 19.58
N ASN A 264 -19.66 -11.88 20.74
CA ASN A 264 -20.49 -12.31 21.88
C ASN A 264 -21.88 -11.65 21.92
N ASP A 265 -22.11 -10.64 21.11
CA ASP A 265 -23.39 -9.90 21.06
C ASP A 265 -23.90 -9.83 19.59
N LEU A 266 -24.83 -10.68 19.24
CA LEU A 266 -25.27 -10.92 17.85
C LEU A 266 -26.62 -10.25 17.50
N LYS A 267 -27.05 -9.23 18.22
CA LYS A 267 -28.40 -8.65 18.09
C LYS A 267 -28.50 -7.38 17.23
N TYR A 268 -27.38 -6.93 16.62
CA TYR A 268 -27.38 -5.65 15.92
C TYR A 268 -27.95 -5.75 14.51
N GLY A 269 -28.88 -4.84 14.19
CA GLY A 269 -29.36 -4.61 12.83
C GLY A 269 -28.53 -3.56 12.07
N LYS A 270 -27.75 -2.77 12.80
CA LYS A 270 -26.88 -1.70 12.24
C LYS A 270 -25.56 -1.65 12.98
N VAL A 271 -24.47 -1.48 12.23
CA VAL A 271 -23.15 -1.26 12.83
C VAL A 271 -22.50 -0.04 12.17
N TYR A 272 -22.15 0.95 12.99
CA TYR A 272 -21.47 2.17 12.58
C TYR A 272 -20.00 2.07 12.95
N VAL A 273 -19.10 2.19 11.95
CA VAL A 273 -17.65 2.10 12.15
C VAL A 273 -17.01 3.44 11.83
N MET A 274 -16.33 4.06 12.79
CA MET A 274 -15.61 5.33 12.66
C MET A 274 -14.17 5.17 13.18
N LEU A 275 -13.25 4.79 12.30
CA LEU A 275 -11.82 4.63 12.57
C LEU A 275 -11.00 5.35 11.49
N GLY A 276 -9.71 5.54 11.71
CA GLY A 276 -8.80 6.10 10.71
C GLY A 276 -8.07 7.36 11.15
N ILE A 277 -8.54 8.09 12.18
CA ILE A 277 -7.85 9.30 12.66
C ILE A 277 -6.54 8.96 13.37
N ASN A 278 -6.49 7.86 14.12
CA ASN A 278 -5.32 7.41 14.85
C ASN A 278 -4.29 6.73 13.96
N GLU A 279 -4.66 6.47 12.71
CA GLU A 279 -3.83 5.92 11.66
C GLU A 279 -3.31 6.99 10.68
N LEU A 280 -3.70 8.25 10.86
CA LEU A 280 -3.07 9.35 10.14
C LEU A 280 -1.58 9.38 10.50
N GLY A 281 -0.73 9.20 9.48
CA GLY A 281 0.70 9.01 9.67
C GLY A 281 1.16 7.55 9.65
N TRP A 282 0.26 6.59 9.56
CA TRP A 282 0.66 5.23 9.20
C TRP A 282 1.17 5.22 7.76
N TYR A 283 2.42 4.85 7.59
CA TYR A 283 3.06 4.82 6.27
C TYR A 283 2.58 3.66 5.40
N ASN A 284 1.86 2.69 5.97
CA ASN A 284 1.35 1.53 5.25
C ASN A 284 -0.18 1.58 5.15
N LEU A 285 -0.67 2.21 4.08
CA LEU A 285 -2.10 2.30 3.81
C LEU A 285 -2.72 0.93 3.51
N ASP A 286 -1.99 0.02 2.88
CA ASP A 286 -2.49 -1.33 2.58
C ASP A 286 -2.75 -2.10 3.87
N LYS A 287 -1.89 -1.92 4.87
CA LYS A 287 -2.10 -2.48 6.20
C LYS A 287 -3.35 -1.92 6.89
N PHE A 288 -3.59 -0.62 6.75
CA PHE A 288 -4.82 0.00 7.21
C PHE A 288 -6.04 -0.60 6.52
N ILE A 289 -5.99 -0.74 5.18
CA ILE A 289 -7.07 -1.33 4.38
C ILE A 289 -7.30 -2.79 4.75
N GLU A 290 -6.23 -3.57 4.94
CA GLU A 290 -6.29 -4.96 5.40
C GLU A 290 -7.02 -5.07 6.76
N TYR A 291 -6.56 -4.33 7.77
CA TYR A 291 -7.22 -4.36 9.08
C TYR A 291 -8.66 -3.86 9.02
N TYR A 292 -8.93 -2.82 8.23
CA TYR A 292 -10.29 -2.35 8.04
C TYR A 292 -11.16 -3.39 7.33
N GLY A 293 -10.61 -4.07 6.33
CA GLY A 293 -11.24 -5.22 5.65
C GLY A 293 -11.58 -6.34 6.64
N ASN A 294 -10.63 -6.72 7.50
CA ASN A 294 -10.84 -7.72 8.53
C ASN A 294 -11.96 -7.34 9.52
N ILE A 295 -12.13 -6.04 9.83
CA ILE A 295 -13.26 -5.55 10.64
C ILE A 295 -14.57 -5.76 9.89
N VAL A 296 -14.63 -5.40 8.62
CA VAL A 296 -15.83 -5.58 7.79
C VAL A 296 -16.19 -7.07 7.65
N ASP A 297 -15.18 -7.92 7.44
CA ASP A 297 -15.40 -9.37 7.33
C ASP A 297 -15.87 -9.98 8.64
N LEU A 298 -15.31 -9.57 9.78
CA LEU A 298 -15.81 -9.93 11.11
C LEU A 298 -17.28 -9.54 11.27
N LEU A 299 -17.65 -8.32 10.88
CA LEU A 299 -19.03 -7.85 11.00
C LEU A 299 -19.99 -8.63 10.07
N ARG A 300 -19.56 -8.98 8.87
CA ARG A 300 -20.35 -9.81 7.95
C ARG A 300 -20.53 -11.24 8.46
N GLU A 301 -19.49 -11.77 9.10
CA GLU A 301 -19.55 -13.12 9.70
C GLU A 301 -20.47 -13.14 10.92
N THR A 302 -20.34 -12.18 11.81
CA THR A 302 -21.05 -12.16 13.10
C THR A 302 -22.44 -11.53 13.03
N HIS A 303 -22.66 -10.61 12.07
CA HIS A 303 -23.90 -9.85 11.90
C HIS A 303 -24.32 -9.83 10.42
N PRO A 304 -24.62 -10.98 9.80
CA PRO A 304 -24.85 -11.10 8.36
C PRO A 304 -26.01 -10.26 7.84
N GLU A 305 -27.01 -9.99 8.68
CA GLU A 305 -28.19 -9.19 8.33
C GLU A 305 -28.03 -7.70 8.67
N ALA A 306 -26.93 -7.30 9.33
CA ALA A 306 -26.74 -5.92 9.75
C ALA A 306 -26.35 -5.03 8.56
N GLN A 307 -26.86 -3.81 8.56
CA GLN A 307 -26.36 -2.74 7.70
C GLN A 307 -25.07 -2.17 8.29
N ILE A 308 -23.97 -2.24 7.55
CA ILE A 308 -22.69 -1.73 7.97
C ILE A 308 -22.47 -0.32 7.37
N TYR A 309 -22.29 0.67 8.22
CA TYR A 309 -22.03 2.07 7.88
C TYR A 309 -20.59 2.41 8.21
N ILE A 310 -19.79 2.74 7.20
CA ILE A 310 -18.42 3.23 7.38
C ILE A 310 -18.47 4.76 7.34
N ILE A 311 -18.06 5.38 8.44
CA ILE A 311 -18.04 6.83 8.57
C ILE A 311 -16.63 7.32 8.22
N SER A 312 -16.54 8.19 7.23
CA SER A 312 -15.26 8.73 6.76
C SER A 312 -14.62 9.67 7.79
N ILE A 313 -13.31 9.84 7.68
CA ILE A 313 -12.57 10.86 8.42
C ILE A 313 -12.99 12.24 7.90
N CYS A 314 -13.17 13.20 8.82
CA CYS A 314 -13.47 14.57 8.43
C CYS A 314 -12.28 15.19 7.67
N LEU A 315 -12.55 15.82 6.53
CA LEU A 315 -11.53 16.45 5.67
C LEU A 315 -10.75 17.60 6.34
N LEU A 316 -11.27 18.17 7.41
CA LEU A 316 -10.60 19.24 8.17
C LEU A 316 -9.28 18.83 8.82
N TYR A 317 -8.97 17.54 8.86
CA TYR A 317 -7.70 17.03 9.40
C TYR A 317 -6.64 16.76 8.33
N THR A 318 -6.89 17.03 7.05
CA THR A 318 -6.03 16.55 5.98
C THR A 318 -5.00 17.56 5.46
N SER A 319 -5.07 18.87 5.70
CA SER A 319 -4.03 19.79 5.23
C SER A 319 -4.00 21.17 5.89
N ASP A 320 -5.09 21.72 6.41
CA ASP A 320 -5.19 23.15 6.67
C ASP A 320 -5.12 23.58 8.14
N ALA A 321 -4.85 22.65 9.07
CA ALA A 321 -4.64 23.01 10.48
C ALA A 321 -3.35 23.83 10.72
N ALA A 322 -2.55 24.10 9.69
CA ALA A 322 -1.35 24.94 9.75
C ALA A 322 -1.62 26.41 9.40
N ASP A 323 -2.69 26.73 8.67
CA ASP A 323 -2.97 28.09 8.17
C ASP A 323 -3.88 28.92 9.08
N ASP A 324 -4.55 28.33 10.06
CA ASP A 324 -5.42 29.08 11.02
C ASP A 324 -4.65 29.74 12.18
N LYS A 325 -3.34 29.93 12.06
CA LYS A 325 -2.51 30.70 12.99
C LYS A 325 -1.95 31.98 12.34
N ALA A 326 -2.78 32.69 11.59
CA ALA A 326 -2.46 34.06 11.15
C ALA A 326 -3.41 35.05 11.82
#